data_d7ce9f74ce729c9c81fd84d88f0cad66
#
_entry.id   d7ce9f74ce729c9c81fd84d88f0cad66
#
_cell.length_a   1.000
_cell.length_b   1.000
_cell.length_c   1.000
_cell.angle_alpha   90.00
_cell.angle_beta   90.00
_cell.angle_gamma   90.00
#
_symmetry.space_group_name_H-M   'P 1'
#
loop_
_entity.id
_entity.type
_entity.pdbx_description
1 polymer ?
#
loop_
_entity_poly.entity_id
_entity_poly.type
_entity_poly.pdbx_seq_one_letter_code
_entity_poly.pdbx_strand_id
1 'polypeptide(L)'
;MLYAVMMRLDSLREIKASLFANVNRFNHLGLKHFPYRSTLSDANKCRDSEIFGSIYMNLYEKYRHELYSDNRNCGQPKWLKNLKIIDSTTISLFSNLVFKGVGRNPKTGKKKGGIKVHTEIFANENVPSDIKFTSAASHDQFALIPERYANEELNAFDRAYISYEKFSELMQRGVIYVTKMKNNLSFERIADTDYEMTTDYGVVRVETIIFHKHTKEKDIYHKARKITYQDKTKKGKIRLISLLTNDFQMSAEDIIAIYKRRWQIETLFKQIKQNFPLRYFYGKSANAMKIQIWITPIANLLITLVKNKIKRPWSFSGLATMIRILLMSYVSILSFFEQPHRDWNRLITQVKAPPEELSLFYWGLEFEIRTNHAYFSRIEREYYSI
;
A
#
# COMPACT_ATOMS: atom_id res chain seq x y z
N MET A 1 -18.40 0.18 2.00
CA MET A 1 -17.02 0.19 2.55
C MET A 1 -16.05 1.01 1.70
N LEU A 2 -15.99 0.87 0.36
CA LEU A 2 -15.11 1.69 -0.49
C LEU A 2 -15.36 3.19 -0.31
N TYR A 3 -16.63 3.62 -0.32
CA TYR A 3 -17.03 5.00 -0.01
C TYR A 3 -16.43 5.48 1.32
N ALA A 4 -16.58 4.69 2.38
CA ALA A 4 -16.09 5.05 3.70
C ALA A 4 -14.56 5.22 3.76
N VAL A 5 -13.83 4.34 3.10
CA VAL A 5 -12.35 4.40 3.00
C VAL A 5 -11.91 5.61 2.19
N MET A 6 -12.56 5.91 1.07
CA MET A 6 -12.26 7.08 0.23
C MET A 6 -12.58 8.39 0.95
N MET A 7 -13.71 8.45 1.66
CA MET A 7 -14.12 9.62 2.46
C MET A 7 -13.33 9.76 3.78
N ARG A 8 -12.51 8.78 4.14
CA ARG A 8 -11.74 8.71 5.41
C ARG A 8 -12.63 8.80 6.65
N LEU A 9 -13.77 8.14 6.63
CA LEU A 9 -14.64 8.06 7.80
C LEU A 9 -14.04 7.07 8.82
N ASP A 10 -14.13 7.40 10.09
CA ASP A 10 -13.45 6.65 11.15
C ASP A 10 -14.36 5.62 11.84
N SER A 11 -15.68 5.68 11.62
CA SER A 11 -16.65 4.80 12.28
C SER A 11 -17.89 4.50 11.42
N LEU A 12 -18.59 3.39 11.75
CA LEU A 12 -19.89 3.08 11.14
C LEU A 12 -20.95 4.17 11.40
N ARG A 13 -20.83 4.92 12.52
CA ARG A 13 -21.71 6.05 12.81
C ARG A 13 -21.47 7.20 11.84
N GLU A 14 -20.22 7.54 11.60
CA GLU A 14 -19.87 8.57 10.61
C GLU A 14 -20.27 8.17 9.19
N ILE A 15 -20.14 6.87 8.84
CA ILE A 15 -20.63 6.36 7.56
C ILE A 15 -22.12 6.64 7.43
N LYS A 16 -22.92 6.29 8.46
CA LYS A 16 -24.36 6.55 8.48
C LYS A 16 -24.64 8.04 8.35
N ALA A 17 -24.00 8.88 9.14
CA ALA A 17 -24.20 10.35 9.11
C ALA A 17 -23.84 10.96 7.74
N SER A 18 -22.70 10.57 7.19
CA SER A 18 -22.26 11.02 5.86
C SER A 18 -23.21 10.58 4.75
N LEU A 19 -23.77 9.37 4.85
CA LEU A 19 -24.78 8.88 3.94
C LEU A 19 -26.07 9.72 4.07
N PHE A 20 -26.53 10.05 5.26
CA PHE A 20 -27.69 10.92 5.46
C PHE A 20 -27.50 12.31 4.89
N ALA A 21 -26.36 12.94 5.16
CA ALA A 21 -26.05 14.27 4.63
C ALA A 21 -26.06 14.33 3.09
N ASN A 22 -25.91 13.20 2.42
CA ASN A 22 -25.85 13.09 0.97
C ASN A 22 -27.03 12.31 0.35
N VAL A 23 -28.17 12.19 1.07
CA VAL A 23 -29.31 11.36 0.66
C VAL A 23 -29.79 11.68 -0.77
N ASN A 24 -29.82 12.97 -1.14
CA ASN A 24 -30.27 13.42 -2.47
C ASN A 24 -29.34 12.98 -3.61
N ARG A 25 -28.17 12.44 -3.29
CA ARG A 25 -27.13 12.05 -4.27
C ARG A 25 -26.93 10.54 -4.36
N PHE A 26 -27.72 9.75 -3.59
CA PHE A 26 -27.58 8.30 -3.56
C PHE A 26 -28.17 7.57 -4.75
N ASN A 27 -29.09 8.17 -5.47
CA ASN A 27 -29.71 7.53 -6.61
C ASN A 27 -28.72 7.06 -7.66
N HIS A 28 -27.61 7.82 -7.88
CA HIS A 28 -26.56 7.43 -8.79
C HIS A 28 -25.65 6.30 -8.29
N LEU A 29 -25.66 5.98 -6.99
CA LEU A 29 -24.98 4.82 -6.41
C LEU A 29 -25.85 3.56 -6.44
N GLY A 30 -27.06 3.64 -6.99
CA GLY A 30 -28.01 2.51 -7.06
C GLY A 30 -28.57 2.08 -5.70
N LEU A 31 -28.43 2.90 -4.65
CA LEU A 31 -28.93 2.59 -3.33
C LEU A 31 -30.40 2.97 -3.22
N LYS A 32 -31.27 1.93 -3.14
CA LYS A 32 -32.72 2.11 -2.97
C LYS A 32 -33.15 2.29 -1.51
N HIS A 33 -32.36 1.78 -0.57
CA HIS A 33 -32.65 1.79 0.85
C HIS A 33 -31.43 2.22 1.65
N PHE A 34 -31.71 2.87 2.78
CA PHE A 34 -30.66 3.31 3.67
C PHE A 34 -30.20 2.15 4.56
N PRO A 35 -28.91 1.77 4.57
CA PRO A 35 -28.44 0.65 5.37
C PRO A 35 -28.40 1.04 6.86
N TYR A 36 -28.99 0.21 7.72
CA TYR A 36 -28.81 0.34 9.16
C TYR A 36 -27.38 0.05 9.59
N ARG A 37 -26.94 0.65 10.70
CA ARG A 37 -25.60 0.42 11.27
C ARG A 37 -25.37 -1.08 11.58
N SER A 38 -26.39 -1.76 12.13
CA SER A 38 -26.37 -3.21 12.38
C SER A 38 -26.11 -4.00 11.08
N THR A 39 -26.86 -3.69 10.03
CA THR A 39 -26.68 -4.33 8.71
C THR A 39 -25.25 -4.15 8.17
N LEU A 40 -24.67 -2.95 8.30
CA LEU A 40 -23.28 -2.69 7.89
C LEU A 40 -22.29 -3.47 8.76
N SER A 41 -22.54 -3.53 10.07
CA SER A 41 -21.72 -4.30 11.02
C SER A 41 -21.77 -5.79 10.72
N ASP A 42 -22.96 -6.36 10.52
CA ASP A 42 -23.15 -7.77 10.25
C ASP A 42 -22.56 -8.17 8.89
N ALA A 43 -22.77 -7.37 7.85
CA ALA A 43 -22.16 -7.59 6.55
C ALA A 43 -20.62 -7.58 6.64
N ASN A 44 -20.06 -6.69 7.45
CA ASN A 44 -18.60 -6.61 7.64
C ASN A 44 -18.05 -7.76 8.49
N LYS A 45 -18.88 -8.37 9.34
CA LYS A 45 -18.53 -9.55 10.15
C LYS A 45 -18.64 -10.87 9.35
N CYS A 46 -19.72 -11.01 8.56
CA CYS A 46 -20.11 -12.27 7.96
C CYS A 46 -19.58 -12.49 6.53
N ARG A 47 -19.35 -11.43 5.75
CA ARG A 47 -18.81 -11.59 4.39
C ARG A 47 -17.32 -11.91 4.45
N ASP A 48 -16.89 -12.92 3.67
CA ASP A 48 -15.49 -13.31 3.63
C ASP A 48 -14.61 -12.15 3.08
N SER A 49 -13.51 -11.88 3.77
CA SER A 49 -12.52 -10.89 3.37
C SER A 49 -11.86 -11.20 2.02
N GLU A 50 -11.74 -12.48 1.66
CA GLU A 50 -11.10 -12.91 0.40
C GLU A 50 -11.91 -12.54 -0.84
N ILE A 51 -13.21 -12.27 -0.71
CA ILE A 51 -14.03 -11.70 -1.78
C ILE A 51 -13.45 -10.35 -2.22
N PHE A 52 -13.02 -9.51 -1.26
CA PHE A 52 -12.42 -8.21 -1.56
C PHE A 52 -11.02 -8.34 -2.14
N GLY A 53 -10.28 -9.39 -1.74
CA GLY A 53 -9.02 -9.78 -2.36
C GLY A 53 -9.22 -10.14 -3.84
N SER A 54 -10.19 -10.99 -4.14
CA SER A 54 -10.54 -11.37 -5.51
C SER A 54 -11.00 -10.17 -6.35
N ILE A 55 -11.78 -9.25 -5.78
CA ILE A 55 -12.17 -8.00 -6.45
C ILE A 55 -10.93 -7.16 -6.78
N TYR A 56 -9.99 -7.03 -5.83
CA TYR A 56 -8.75 -6.32 -6.06
C TYR A 56 -7.95 -6.93 -7.22
N MET A 57 -7.72 -8.24 -7.20
CA MET A 57 -6.94 -8.94 -8.22
C MET A 57 -7.60 -8.82 -9.60
N ASN A 58 -8.91 -9.01 -9.69
CA ASN A 58 -9.64 -8.84 -10.95
C ASN A 58 -9.54 -7.40 -11.50
N LEU A 59 -9.61 -6.39 -10.64
CA LEU A 59 -9.43 -4.99 -11.05
C LEU A 59 -7.98 -4.74 -11.48
N TYR A 60 -7.00 -5.26 -10.74
CA TYR A 60 -5.59 -5.13 -11.07
C TYR A 60 -5.28 -5.74 -12.43
N GLU A 61 -5.68 -6.98 -12.68
CA GLU A 61 -5.47 -7.66 -13.95
C GLU A 61 -6.13 -6.92 -15.11
N LYS A 62 -7.40 -6.50 -14.93
CA LYS A 62 -8.15 -5.76 -15.93
C LYS A 62 -7.49 -4.45 -16.36
N TYR A 63 -6.95 -3.70 -15.41
CA TYR A 63 -6.41 -2.36 -15.64
C TYR A 63 -4.88 -2.30 -15.61
N ARG A 64 -4.20 -3.43 -15.49
CA ARG A 64 -2.74 -3.49 -15.41
C ARG A 64 -2.05 -2.77 -16.56
N HIS A 65 -2.56 -2.91 -17.78
CA HIS A 65 -2.02 -2.23 -18.97
C HIS A 65 -2.08 -0.68 -18.87
N GLU A 66 -3.02 -0.13 -18.11
CA GLU A 66 -3.12 1.33 -17.88
C GLU A 66 -2.13 1.82 -16.78
N LEU A 67 -1.55 0.90 -16.01
CA LEU A 67 -0.52 1.23 -15.02
C LEU A 67 0.84 1.46 -15.66
N TYR A 68 1.09 0.80 -16.80
CA TYR A 68 2.29 1.02 -17.60
C TYR A 68 2.15 2.30 -18.41
N SER A 69 2.93 3.30 -18.11
CA SER A 69 3.04 4.49 -18.97
C SER A 69 4.17 4.26 -19.98
N ASP A 70 3.84 3.67 -21.13
CA ASP A 70 4.80 3.35 -22.18
C ASP A 70 5.62 4.56 -22.67
N ASN A 71 5.02 5.73 -22.70
CA ASN A 71 5.67 6.94 -23.19
C ASN A 71 6.68 7.55 -22.20
N ARG A 72 6.73 7.11 -20.94
CA ARG A 72 7.68 7.60 -19.92
C ARG A 72 8.88 6.69 -19.74
N ASN A 73 8.91 5.54 -20.39
CA ASN A 73 9.93 4.50 -20.19
C ASN A 73 11.00 4.47 -21.30
N CYS A 74 11.04 5.44 -22.18
CA CYS A 74 12.11 5.57 -23.18
C CYS A 74 13.45 5.79 -22.45
N GLY A 75 14.40 4.83 -22.57
CA GLY A 75 15.68 4.86 -21.87
C GLY A 75 15.74 4.15 -20.51
N GLN A 76 14.66 3.51 -20.06
CA GLN A 76 14.69 2.74 -18.81
C GLN A 76 15.42 1.39 -19.00
N PRO A 77 16.15 0.89 -17.98
CA PRO A 77 16.81 -0.40 -18.02
C PRO A 77 15.81 -1.54 -18.27
N LYS A 78 16.22 -2.54 -19.06
CA LYS A 78 15.37 -3.70 -19.42
C LYS A 78 14.86 -4.46 -18.18
N TRP A 79 15.71 -4.59 -17.16
CA TRP A 79 15.37 -5.28 -15.91
C TRP A 79 14.22 -4.64 -15.13
N LEU A 80 13.92 -3.35 -15.35
CA LEU A 80 12.89 -2.64 -14.59
C LEU A 80 11.48 -3.24 -14.77
N LYS A 81 11.19 -3.78 -15.95
CA LYS A 81 9.89 -4.39 -16.25
C LYS A 81 9.65 -5.69 -15.48
N ASN A 82 10.72 -6.42 -15.21
CA ASN A 82 10.67 -7.73 -14.55
C ASN A 82 10.97 -7.65 -13.05
N LEU A 83 11.33 -6.46 -12.55
CA LEU A 83 11.68 -6.28 -11.16
C LEU A 83 10.43 -6.27 -10.28
N LYS A 84 10.32 -7.28 -9.42
CA LYS A 84 9.37 -7.33 -8.30
C LYS A 84 10.06 -6.85 -7.02
N ILE A 85 9.38 -6.04 -6.27
CA ILE A 85 9.82 -5.54 -4.97
C ILE A 85 8.90 -6.12 -3.90
N ILE A 86 9.51 -6.76 -2.90
CA ILE A 86 8.79 -7.47 -1.83
C ILE A 86 9.15 -6.83 -0.49
N ASP A 87 8.15 -6.42 0.26
CA ASP A 87 8.34 -5.91 1.61
C ASP A 87 7.06 -6.12 2.45
N SER A 88 7.16 -5.88 3.74
CA SER A 88 6.04 -5.99 4.66
C SER A 88 5.81 -4.69 5.43
N THR A 89 4.56 -4.44 5.75
CA THR A 89 4.20 -3.35 6.66
C THR A 89 3.29 -3.86 7.76
N THR A 90 3.49 -3.38 8.99
CA THR A 90 2.64 -3.73 10.11
C THR A 90 1.54 -2.68 10.28
N ILE A 91 0.30 -3.14 10.35
CA ILE A 91 -0.85 -2.36 10.73
C ILE A 91 -1.10 -2.65 12.20
N SER A 92 -0.87 -1.64 13.07
CA SER A 92 -1.06 -1.77 14.50
C SER A 92 -2.55 -1.74 14.85
N LEU A 93 -2.98 -2.67 15.69
CA LEU A 93 -4.34 -2.73 16.23
C LEU A 93 -4.37 -2.13 17.64
N PHE A 94 -5.55 -1.73 18.10
CA PHE A 94 -5.73 -1.29 19.48
C PHE A 94 -5.47 -2.45 20.44
N SER A 95 -5.02 -2.13 21.67
CA SER A 95 -4.63 -3.11 22.70
C SER A 95 -5.72 -4.10 23.07
N ASN A 96 -7.00 -3.73 22.87
CA ASN A 96 -8.16 -4.56 23.19
C ASN A 96 -8.54 -5.55 22.07
N LEU A 97 -7.85 -5.49 20.92
CA LEU A 97 -8.11 -6.33 19.76
C LEU A 97 -7.02 -7.39 19.65
N VAL A 98 -7.05 -8.36 20.54
CA VAL A 98 -6.12 -9.50 20.55
C VAL A 98 -6.87 -10.74 20.07
N PHE A 99 -6.55 -11.23 18.87
CA PHE A 99 -7.03 -12.50 18.37
C PHE A 99 -5.87 -13.43 18.03
N LYS A 100 -6.20 -14.70 17.77
CA LYS A 100 -5.24 -15.73 17.41
C LYS A 100 -4.33 -15.23 16.27
N GLY A 101 -3.02 -15.18 16.52
CA GLY A 101 -2.04 -14.67 15.54
C GLY A 101 -1.50 -13.27 15.81
N VAL A 102 -1.90 -12.63 16.89
CA VAL A 102 -1.39 -11.32 17.29
C VAL A 102 -0.15 -11.47 18.17
N GLY A 103 0.98 -10.98 17.71
CA GLY A 103 2.24 -11.05 18.42
C GLY A 103 2.46 -9.95 19.45
N ARG A 104 3.38 -10.20 20.38
CA ARG A 104 3.89 -9.17 21.29
C ARG A 104 4.82 -8.22 20.55
N ASN A 105 4.82 -6.95 20.92
CA ASN A 105 5.86 -6.04 20.49
C ASN A 105 7.18 -6.44 21.18
N PRO A 106 8.21 -6.87 20.43
CA PRO A 106 9.47 -7.36 21.03
C PRO A 106 10.25 -6.31 21.83
N LYS A 107 10.00 -5.01 21.55
CA LYS A 107 10.72 -3.90 22.23
C LYS A 107 10.08 -3.46 23.55
N THR A 108 8.79 -3.63 23.72
CA THR A 108 8.07 -3.07 24.89
C THR A 108 7.40 -4.13 25.77
N GLY A 109 7.43 -5.40 25.38
CA GLY A 109 6.75 -6.50 26.08
C GLY A 109 5.21 -6.39 26.11
N LYS A 110 4.65 -5.23 25.75
CA LYS A 110 3.21 -5.01 25.72
C LYS A 110 2.56 -5.82 24.60
N LYS A 111 1.48 -6.50 24.90
CA LYS A 111 0.62 -7.18 23.90
C LYS A 111 -0.03 -6.13 23.02
N LYS A 112 0.64 -5.76 21.94
CA LYS A 112 0.08 -4.87 20.94
C LYS A 112 -0.24 -5.71 19.73
N GLY A 113 -1.54 -5.89 19.44
CA GLY A 113 -2.00 -6.60 18.28
C GLY A 113 -1.57 -5.93 16.99
N GLY A 114 -1.29 -6.73 15.96
CA GLY A 114 -0.97 -6.21 14.64
C GLY A 114 -1.18 -7.27 13.56
N ILE A 115 -1.58 -6.80 12.40
CA ILE A 115 -1.60 -7.57 11.16
C ILE A 115 -0.41 -7.13 10.33
N LYS A 116 0.41 -8.06 9.90
CA LYS A 116 1.48 -7.81 8.95
C LYS A 116 0.94 -8.06 7.54
N VAL A 117 1.15 -7.09 6.69
CA VAL A 117 0.74 -7.11 5.28
C VAL A 117 2.01 -7.23 4.44
N HIS A 118 2.23 -8.40 3.86
CA HIS A 118 3.29 -8.63 2.88
C HIS A 118 2.77 -8.22 1.52
N THR A 119 3.54 -7.42 0.83
CA THR A 119 3.13 -6.81 -0.43
C THR A 119 4.21 -7.02 -1.46
N GLU A 120 3.83 -7.42 -2.65
CA GLU A 120 4.66 -7.43 -3.85
C GLU A 120 4.21 -6.31 -4.78
N ILE A 121 5.15 -5.61 -5.41
CA ILE A 121 4.88 -4.63 -6.45
C ILE A 121 5.83 -4.85 -7.63
N PHE A 122 5.39 -4.57 -8.84
CA PHE A 122 6.33 -4.35 -9.94
C PHE A 122 6.90 -2.94 -9.85
N ALA A 123 8.20 -2.81 -10.12
CA ALA A 123 8.92 -1.53 -9.95
C ALA A 123 8.44 -0.41 -10.89
N ASN A 124 7.76 -0.74 -11.97
CA ASN A 124 7.13 0.18 -12.91
C ASN A 124 5.65 0.48 -12.59
N GLU A 125 5.07 -0.22 -11.60
CA GLU A 125 3.70 -0.05 -11.14
C GLU A 125 3.72 0.51 -9.70
N ASN A 126 2.90 1.44 -9.35
CA ASN A 126 2.83 1.99 -7.98
C ASN A 126 1.63 1.42 -7.22
N VAL A 127 1.32 0.16 -7.47
CA VAL A 127 0.22 -0.58 -6.84
C VAL A 127 0.67 -2.00 -6.50
N PRO A 128 0.08 -2.63 -5.48
CA PRO A 128 0.36 -4.02 -5.17
C PRO A 128 0.02 -4.97 -6.33
N SER A 129 0.92 -5.90 -6.64
CA SER A 129 0.65 -7.04 -7.53
C SER A 129 0.21 -8.29 -6.77
N ASP A 130 0.60 -8.40 -5.49
CA ASP A 130 0.12 -9.43 -4.57
C ASP A 130 0.12 -8.91 -3.13
N ILE A 131 -0.81 -9.42 -2.31
CA ILE A 131 -0.94 -9.07 -0.88
C ILE A 131 -1.24 -10.32 -0.07
N LYS A 132 -0.48 -10.51 1.02
CA LYS A 132 -0.70 -11.60 1.99
C LYS A 132 -0.73 -11.07 3.40
N PHE A 133 -1.57 -11.68 4.23
CA PHE A 133 -1.71 -11.34 5.64
C PHE A 133 -1.07 -12.38 6.53
N THR A 134 -0.25 -11.93 7.48
CA THR A 134 0.25 -12.75 8.57
C THR A 134 0.11 -12.03 9.90
N SER A 135 0.34 -12.74 10.97
CA SER A 135 0.47 -12.16 12.30
C SER A 135 1.69 -11.22 12.35
N ALA A 136 1.59 -10.11 13.07
CA ALA A 136 2.73 -9.20 13.27
C ALA A 136 3.94 -9.87 13.93
N ALA A 137 3.74 -10.99 14.62
CA ALA A 137 4.80 -11.79 15.22
C ALA A 137 5.51 -12.72 14.23
N SER A 138 4.92 -12.97 13.06
CA SER A 138 5.52 -13.84 12.05
C SER A 138 6.76 -13.20 11.45
N HIS A 139 7.83 -13.99 11.28
CA HIS A 139 9.03 -13.53 10.60
C HIS A 139 8.77 -13.40 9.10
N ASP A 140 9.34 -12.36 8.47
CA ASP A 140 9.14 -12.06 7.05
C ASP A 140 9.63 -13.19 6.13
N GLN A 141 10.67 -13.91 6.54
CA GLN A 141 11.18 -15.08 5.80
C GLN A 141 10.10 -16.13 5.48
N PHE A 142 9.06 -16.28 6.31
CA PHE A 142 7.99 -17.26 6.05
C PHE A 142 7.05 -16.83 4.92
N ALA A 143 7.00 -15.55 4.60
CA ALA A 143 6.17 -15.03 3.50
C ALA A 143 6.83 -15.20 2.13
N LEU A 144 8.14 -15.38 2.07
CA LEU A 144 8.85 -15.72 0.83
C LEU A 144 8.60 -17.19 0.49
N ILE A 145 7.90 -17.46 -0.59
CA ILE A 145 7.51 -18.79 -1.06
C ILE A 145 8.12 -18.99 -2.46
N PRO A 146 9.28 -19.65 -2.57
CA PRO A 146 10.04 -19.80 -3.82
C PRO A 146 9.22 -20.39 -4.97
N GLU A 147 8.28 -21.30 -4.67
CA GLU A 147 7.46 -22.00 -5.65
C GLU A 147 6.51 -21.08 -6.45
N ARG A 148 6.30 -19.86 -5.95
CA ARG A 148 5.44 -18.86 -6.60
C ARG A 148 6.15 -18.06 -7.68
N TYR A 149 7.47 -18.14 -7.75
CA TYR A 149 8.28 -17.37 -8.68
C TYR A 149 8.70 -18.23 -9.87
N ALA A 150 8.61 -17.64 -11.04
CA ALA A 150 9.01 -18.30 -12.30
C ALA A 150 10.50 -18.05 -12.60
N ASN A 151 11.05 -18.86 -13.52
CA ASN A 151 12.40 -18.67 -14.03
C ASN A 151 12.61 -17.24 -14.56
N GLU A 152 13.78 -16.67 -14.35
CA GLU A 152 14.18 -15.31 -14.77
C GLU A 152 13.44 -14.16 -14.10
N GLU A 153 12.57 -14.43 -13.13
CA GLU A 153 12.00 -13.36 -12.31
C GLU A 153 13.08 -12.72 -11.43
N LEU A 154 13.07 -11.39 -11.38
CA LEU A 154 13.99 -10.58 -10.58
C LEU A 154 13.27 -10.00 -9.37
N ASN A 155 13.74 -10.36 -8.17
CA ASN A 155 13.11 -9.99 -6.91
C ASN A 155 14.06 -9.18 -6.02
N ALA A 156 13.63 -8.01 -5.57
CA ALA A 156 14.33 -7.21 -4.56
C ALA A 156 13.54 -7.19 -3.24
N PHE A 157 14.20 -7.54 -2.13
CA PHE A 157 13.56 -7.57 -0.82
C PHE A 157 14.51 -7.16 0.32
N ASP A 158 13.92 -6.87 1.47
CA ASP A 158 14.70 -6.50 2.65
C ASP A 158 15.42 -7.72 3.25
N ARG A 159 16.51 -7.45 4.00
CA ARG A 159 17.30 -8.46 4.71
C ARG A 159 16.49 -9.32 5.70
N ALA A 160 15.29 -8.91 6.09
CA ALA A 160 14.39 -9.69 6.94
C ALA A 160 13.92 -11.01 6.29
N TYR A 161 13.94 -11.08 4.95
CA TYR A 161 13.58 -12.25 4.15
C TYR A 161 14.70 -13.27 3.97
N ILE A 162 15.92 -12.99 4.43
CA ILE A 162 17.08 -13.88 4.25
C ILE A 162 16.83 -15.24 4.91
N SER A 163 16.87 -16.30 4.07
CA SER A 163 16.89 -17.72 4.43
C SER A 163 17.73 -18.47 3.42
N TYR A 164 18.76 -19.16 3.88
CA TYR A 164 19.67 -19.91 2.98
C TYR A 164 18.95 -21.01 2.20
N GLU A 165 18.00 -21.69 2.86
CA GLU A 165 17.18 -22.74 2.22
C GLU A 165 16.40 -22.16 1.04
N LYS A 166 15.65 -21.09 1.30
CA LYS A 166 14.85 -20.44 0.26
C LYS A 166 15.69 -19.81 -0.84
N PHE A 167 16.87 -19.31 -0.52
CA PHE A 167 17.80 -18.76 -1.52
C PHE A 167 18.35 -19.84 -2.43
N SER A 168 18.67 -21.02 -1.86
CA SER A 168 19.05 -22.19 -2.67
C SER A 168 17.90 -22.64 -3.57
N GLU A 169 16.67 -22.66 -3.09
CA GLU A 169 15.47 -22.98 -3.87
C GLU A 169 15.22 -21.95 -4.98
N LEU A 170 15.33 -20.66 -4.70
CA LEU A 170 15.22 -19.60 -5.72
C LEU A 170 16.25 -19.77 -6.82
N MET A 171 17.52 -20.07 -6.44
CA MET A 171 18.59 -20.29 -7.39
C MET A 171 18.32 -21.52 -8.28
N GLN A 172 17.85 -22.64 -7.69
CA GLN A 172 17.49 -23.85 -8.44
C GLN A 172 16.37 -23.62 -9.44
N ARG A 173 15.47 -22.67 -9.14
CA ARG A 173 14.35 -22.27 -10.02
C ARG A 173 14.74 -21.21 -11.05
N GLY A 174 16.00 -20.76 -11.07
CA GLY A 174 16.46 -19.68 -11.96
C GLY A 174 15.92 -18.30 -11.60
N VAL A 175 15.43 -18.12 -10.37
CA VAL A 175 14.91 -16.83 -9.88
C VAL A 175 16.06 -15.99 -9.36
N ILE A 176 16.18 -14.77 -9.83
CA ILE A 176 17.20 -13.82 -9.40
C ILE A 176 16.71 -13.06 -8.19
N TYR A 177 17.57 -12.94 -7.17
CA TYR A 177 17.27 -12.10 -6.02
C TYR A 177 18.33 -11.03 -5.77
N VAL A 178 17.93 -9.91 -5.20
CA VAL A 178 18.80 -8.85 -4.69
C VAL A 178 18.33 -8.44 -3.31
N THR A 179 19.23 -8.52 -2.33
CA THR A 179 18.93 -8.13 -0.94
C THR A 179 20.14 -7.51 -0.25
N LYS A 180 19.89 -6.80 0.84
CA LYS A 180 20.98 -6.29 1.69
C LYS A 180 21.48 -7.38 2.63
N MET A 181 22.79 -7.55 2.71
CA MET A 181 23.43 -8.51 3.61
C MET A 181 23.22 -8.13 5.09
N LYS A 182 23.01 -9.12 5.96
CA LYS A 182 23.08 -8.95 7.42
C LYS A 182 24.54 -9.01 7.88
N ASN A 183 24.91 -8.24 8.90
CA ASN A 183 26.29 -8.16 9.37
C ASN A 183 26.78 -9.44 10.08
N ASN A 184 25.85 -10.29 10.53
CA ASN A 184 26.13 -11.51 11.29
C ASN A 184 26.03 -12.80 10.46
N LEU A 185 26.11 -12.70 9.13
CA LEU A 185 26.13 -13.88 8.26
C LEU A 185 27.54 -14.46 8.21
N SER A 186 27.64 -15.78 8.45
CA SER A 186 28.89 -16.55 8.22
C SER A 186 28.93 -16.98 6.77
N PHE A 187 30.08 -16.80 6.12
CA PHE A 187 30.31 -17.18 4.72
C PHE A 187 31.78 -17.44 4.48
N GLU A 188 32.10 -18.26 3.48
CA GLU A 188 33.43 -18.44 2.92
C GLU A 188 33.60 -17.55 1.67
N ARG A 189 34.80 -17.00 1.49
CA ARG A 189 35.13 -16.15 0.35
C ARG A 189 35.96 -16.93 -0.66
N ILE A 190 35.60 -16.79 -1.92
CA ILE A 190 36.39 -17.34 -3.03
C ILE A 190 37.26 -16.23 -3.58
N ALA A 191 38.54 -16.19 -3.17
CA ALA A 191 39.43 -15.05 -3.42
C ALA A 191 39.75 -14.76 -4.89
N ASP A 192 39.78 -15.80 -5.72
CA ASP A 192 40.25 -15.71 -7.14
C ASP A 192 39.26 -14.95 -8.06
N THR A 193 38.06 -14.62 -7.58
CA THR A 193 37.02 -13.97 -8.38
C THR A 193 36.71 -12.53 -7.92
N ASP A 194 37.52 -12.02 -7.00
CA ASP A 194 37.29 -10.69 -6.43
C ASP A 194 37.86 -9.60 -7.32
N TYR A 195 37.11 -8.51 -7.46
CA TYR A 195 37.58 -7.31 -8.15
C TYR A 195 36.99 -6.04 -7.54
N GLU A 196 37.65 -4.93 -7.79
CA GLU A 196 37.20 -3.60 -7.45
C GLU A 196 37.05 -2.77 -8.72
N MET A 197 36.05 -1.92 -8.75
CA MET A 197 35.79 -1.01 -9.85
C MET A 197 35.31 0.35 -9.32
N THR A 198 35.60 1.42 -10.06
CA THR A 198 35.07 2.75 -9.77
C THR A 198 33.81 2.97 -10.60
N THR A 199 32.75 3.39 -9.95
CA THR A 199 31.43 3.63 -10.54
C THR A 199 30.88 4.96 -10.05
N ASP A 200 29.70 5.35 -10.51
CA ASP A 200 28.94 6.51 -9.98
C ASP A 200 28.64 6.38 -8.48
N TYR A 201 28.70 5.16 -7.94
CA TYR A 201 28.51 4.86 -6.52
C TYR A 201 29.84 4.83 -5.73
N GLY A 202 30.92 5.36 -6.30
CA GLY A 202 32.28 5.33 -5.75
C GLY A 202 32.96 3.99 -5.99
N VAL A 203 33.89 3.60 -5.13
CA VAL A 203 34.56 2.29 -5.20
C VAL A 203 33.58 1.19 -4.84
N VAL A 204 33.38 0.28 -5.77
CA VAL A 204 32.54 -0.91 -5.62
C VAL A 204 33.44 -2.14 -5.59
N ARG A 205 33.29 -2.93 -4.55
CA ARG A 205 33.99 -4.22 -4.40
C ARG A 205 33.01 -5.36 -4.65
N VAL A 206 33.42 -6.28 -5.50
CA VAL A 206 32.66 -7.48 -5.87
C VAL A 206 33.39 -8.70 -5.39
N GLU A 207 32.72 -9.56 -4.65
CA GLU A 207 33.24 -10.76 -4.04
C GLU A 207 32.33 -11.95 -4.32
N THR A 208 32.86 -13.12 -4.63
CA THR A 208 32.08 -14.36 -4.65
C THR A 208 32.18 -15.04 -3.29
N ILE A 209 31.05 -15.39 -2.74
CA ILE A 209 30.93 -15.98 -1.41
C ILE A 209 30.10 -17.26 -1.46
N ILE A 210 30.35 -18.17 -0.51
CA ILE A 210 29.54 -19.37 -0.28
C ILE A 210 29.02 -19.37 1.14
N PHE A 211 27.73 -19.59 1.27
CA PHE A 211 27.08 -19.85 2.54
C PHE A 211 26.99 -21.36 2.76
N HIS A 212 27.36 -21.78 3.95
CA HIS A 212 27.15 -23.12 4.47
C HIS A 212 26.15 -23.14 5.58
N LYS A 213 25.18 -24.03 5.52
CA LYS A 213 24.29 -24.28 6.63
C LYS A 213 24.05 -25.78 6.79
N HIS A 214 24.51 -26.30 7.91
CA HIS A 214 24.21 -27.66 8.31
C HIS A 214 22.80 -27.70 8.91
N THR A 215 21.95 -28.53 8.37
CA THR A 215 20.65 -28.88 8.95
C THR A 215 20.62 -30.36 9.29
N LYS A 216 19.66 -30.79 10.09
CA LYS A 216 19.51 -32.22 10.46
C LYS A 216 19.26 -33.12 9.26
N GLU A 217 18.74 -32.58 8.16
CA GLU A 217 18.31 -33.35 6.98
C GLU A 217 19.29 -33.23 5.81
N LYS A 218 19.91 -32.06 5.63
CA LYS A 218 20.83 -31.78 4.52
C LYS A 218 21.80 -30.64 4.79
N ASP A 219 22.93 -30.67 4.12
CA ASP A 219 23.84 -29.54 4.03
C ASP A 219 23.43 -28.63 2.89
N ILE A 220 23.30 -27.35 3.20
CA ILE A 220 22.90 -26.34 2.23
C ILE A 220 24.11 -25.51 1.86
N TYR A 221 24.47 -25.56 0.57
CA TYR A 221 25.51 -24.75 -0.05
C TYR A 221 24.83 -23.74 -0.95
N HIS A 222 25.09 -22.47 -0.73
CA HIS A 222 24.54 -21.42 -1.57
C HIS A 222 25.64 -20.44 -1.99
N LYS A 223 25.94 -20.43 -3.31
CA LYS A 223 26.88 -19.48 -3.90
C LYS A 223 26.19 -18.18 -4.20
N ALA A 224 26.77 -17.07 -3.77
CA ALA A 224 26.24 -15.73 -3.98
C ALA A 224 27.35 -14.74 -4.34
N ARG A 225 26.95 -13.67 -5.00
CA ARG A 225 27.79 -12.51 -5.31
C ARG A 225 27.51 -11.43 -4.27
N LYS A 226 28.54 -10.97 -3.59
CA LYS A 226 28.49 -9.87 -2.61
C LYS A 226 29.04 -8.62 -3.28
N ILE A 227 28.23 -7.54 -3.28
CA ILE A 227 28.60 -6.25 -3.85
C ILE A 227 28.59 -5.22 -2.74
N THR A 228 29.78 -4.65 -2.45
CA THR A 228 29.93 -3.63 -1.39
C THR A 228 30.20 -2.27 -2.02
N TYR A 229 29.42 -1.28 -1.68
CA TYR A 229 29.54 0.08 -2.21
C TYR A 229 29.38 1.13 -1.10
N GLN A 230 29.77 2.37 -1.41
CA GLN A 230 29.63 3.52 -0.51
C GLN A 230 28.30 4.23 -0.79
N ASP A 231 27.50 4.39 0.24
CA ASP A 231 26.26 5.18 0.22
C ASP A 231 26.39 6.41 1.10
N LYS A 232 26.12 7.59 0.53
CA LYS A 232 26.13 8.85 1.26
C LYS A 232 24.78 9.13 1.88
N THR A 233 24.72 9.21 3.19
CA THR A 233 23.50 9.61 3.88
C THR A 233 23.18 11.08 3.61
N LYS A 234 21.92 11.50 3.82
CA LYS A 234 21.49 12.91 3.71
C LYS A 234 22.31 13.88 4.57
N LYS A 235 22.96 13.38 5.62
CA LYS A 235 23.86 14.15 6.52
C LYS A 235 25.34 14.09 6.08
N GLY A 236 25.64 13.60 4.87
CA GLY A 236 27.00 13.49 4.34
C GLY A 236 27.83 12.32 4.90
N LYS A 237 27.31 11.53 5.84
CA LYS A 237 28.03 10.39 6.41
C LYS A 237 28.08 9.24 5.39
N ILE A 238 29.28 8.73 5.14
CA ILE A 238 29.51 7.55 4.27
C ILE A 238 29.16 6.28 5.06
N ARG A 239 28.42 5.37 4.43
CA ARG A 239 28.12 4.04 4.92
C ARG A 239 28.52 3.01 3.88
N LEU A 240 29.15 1.94 4.30
CA LEU A 240 29.35 0.76 3.47
C LEU A 240 28.09 -0.10 3.50
N ILE A 241 27.57 -0.40 2.33
CA ILE A 241 26.41 -1.27 2.12
C ILE A 241 26.86 -2.47 1.33
N SER A 242 26.60 -3.67 1.86
CA SER A 242 26.85 -4.93 1.15
C SER A 242 25.52 -5.53 0.70
N LEU A 243 25.42 -5.81 -0.59
CA LEU A 243 24.27 -6.47 -1.23
C LEU A 243 24.65 -7.93 -1.53
N LEU A 244 23.62 -8.79 -1.61
CA LEU A 244 23.71 -10.18 -2.00
C LEU A 244 22.82 -10.43 -3.20
N THR A 245 23.33 -11.17 -4.16
CA THR A 245 22.59 -11.67 -5.32
C THR A 245 23.10 -13.02 -5.77
N ASN A 246 22.27 -13.82 -6.42
CA ASN A 246 22.70 -15.03 -7.14
C ASN A 246 22.95 -14.78 -8.63
N ASP A 247 22.85 -13.53 -9.09
CA ASP A 247 23.19 -13.16 -10.46
C ASP A 247 24.67 -12.78 -10.57
N PHE A 248 25.36 -13.41 -11.52
CA PHE A 248 26.79 -13.20 -11.79
C PHE A 248 27.03 -12.47 -13.13
N GLN A 249 25.98 -12.16 -13.89
CA GLN A 249 26.08 -11.57 -15.23
C GLN A 249 25.78 -10.06 -15.21
N MET A 250 24.79 -9.64 -14.44
CA MET A 250 24.41 -8.21 -14.34
C MET A 250 25.57 -7.36 -13.82
N SER A 251 25.65 -6.13 -14.30
CA SER A 251 26.62 -5.15 -13.77
C SER A 251 26.41 -4.89 -12.28
N ALA A 252 27.48 -4.56 -11.55
CA ALA A 252 27.35 -4.20 -10.13
C ALA A 252 26.49 -2.94 -9.96
N GLU A 253 26.54 -2.02 -10.91
CA GLU A 253 25.73 -0.80 -10.95
C GLU A 253 24.23 -1.11 -11.06
N ASP A 254 23.85 -2.05 -11.93
CA ASP A 254 22.45 -2.48 -12.07
C ASP A 254 21.94 -3.10 -10.77
N ILE A 255 22.72 -3.97 -10.13
CA ILE A 255 22.35 -4.59 -8.85
C ILE A 255 22.15 -3.52 -7.77
N ILE A 256 23.03 -2.51 -7.71
CA ILE A 256 22.86 -1.38 -6.78
C ILE A 256 21.59 -0.59 -7.10
N ALA A 257 21.35 -0.30 -8.38
CA ALA A 257 20.16 0.41 -8.84
C ALA A 257 18.86 -0.35 -8.50
N ILE A 258 18.85 -1.67 -8.73
CA ILE A 258 17.74 -2.58 -8.38
C ILE A 258 17.46 -2.51 -6.87
N TYR A 259 18.47 -2.62 -6.03
CA TYR A 259 18.27 -2.55 -4.59
C TYR A 259 17.78 -1.17 -4.13
N LYS A 260 18.25 -0.09 -4.73
CA LYS A 260 17.75 1.27 -4.44
C LYS A 260 16.27 1.44 -4.80
N ARG A 261 15.79 0.76 -5.84
CA ARG A 261 14.36 0.76 -6.21
C ARG A 261 13.47 0.12 -5.13
N ARG A 262 14.00 -0.78 -4.29
CA ARG A 262 13.25 -1.35 -3.16
C ARG A 262 12.58 -0.30 -2.29
N TRP A 263 13.17 0.89 -2.15
CA TRP A 263 12.57 2.00 -1.38
C TRP A 263 11.20 2.47 -1.91
N GLN A 264 10.86 2.12 -3.12
CA GLN A 264 9.56 2.48 -3.74
C GLN A 264 8.38 1.88 -2.97
N ILE A 265 8.49 0.67 -2.47
CA ILE A 265 7.43 0.02 -1.70
C ILE A 265 7.20 0.71 -0.34
N GLU A 266 8.26 1.23 0.29
CA GLU A 266 8.14 2.01 1.52
C GLU A 266 7.39 3.34 1.27
N THR A 267 7.63 3.94 0.11
CA THR A 267 6.89 5.13 -0.34
C THR A 267 5.42 4.81 -0.57
N LEU A 268 5.10 3.68 -1.19
CA LEU A 268 3.73 3.19 -1.33
C LEU A 268 3.05 2.96 0.03
N PHE A 269 3.73 2.30 0.97
CA PHE A 269 3.18 2.11 2.32
C PHE A 269 2.91 3.43 3.04
N LYS A 270 3.80 4.41 2.90
CA LYS A 270 3.61 5.76 3.42
C LYS A 270 2.40 6.43 2.78
N GLN A 271 2.28 6.38 1.45
CA GLN A 271 1.14 6.91 0.70
C GLN A 271 -0.18 6.31 1.17
N ILE A 272 -0.25 4.98 1.30
CA ILE A 272 -1.44 4.27 1.77
C ILE A 272 -1.80 4.70 3.19
N LYS A 273 -0.86 4.68 4.13
CA LYS A 273 -1.11 5.04 5.54
C LYS A 273 -1.49 6.50 5.73
N GLN A 274 -1.04 7.40 4.86
CA GLN A 274 -1.36 8.83 4.92
C GLN A 274 -2.75 9.15 4.36
N ASN A 275 -3.18 8.43 3.32
CA ASN A 275 -4.38 8.81 2.59
C ASN A 275 -5.62 8.01 3.00
N PHE A 276 -5.47 6.85 3.66
CA PHE A 276 -6.59 5.97 4.02
C PHE A 276 -6.66 5.68 5.52
N PRO A 277 -7.89 5.44 6.08
CA PRO A 277 -8.11 5.26 7.51
C PRO A 277 -7.70 3.85 7.96
N LEU A 278 -6.41 3.62 8.18
CA LEU A 278 -5.87 2.37 8.74
C LEU A 278 -5.57 2.47 10.24
N ARG A 279 -6.00 3.55 10.90
CA ARG A 279 -5.90 3.73 12.36
C ARG A 279 -7.16 3.27 13.09
N TYR A 280 -8.31 3.40 12.45
CA TYR A 280 -9.63 3.05 12.97
C TYR A 280 -10.26 1.98 12.10
N PHE A 281 -10.87 0.99 12.71
CA PHE A 281 -11.50 -0.12 12.00
C PHE A 281 -13.01 -0.12 12.23
N TYR A 282 -13.76 -0.40 11.16
CA TYR A 282 -15.22 -0.42 11.16
C TYR A 282 -15.83 -1.64 11.88
N GLY A 283 -14.99 -2.55 12.37
CA GLY A 283 -15.38 -3.71 13.14
C GLY A 283 -14.24 -4.27 13.98
N LYS A 284 -14.58 -5.06 15.01
CA LYS A 284 -13.62 -5.65 15.94
C LYS A 284 -13.17 -7.05 15.54
N SER A 285 -13.80 -7.69 14.56
CA SER A 285 -13.42 -9.03 14.10
C SER A 285 -12.21 -8.97 13.17
N ALA A 286 -11.42 -10.06 13.16
CA ALA A 286 -10.29 -10.20 12.24
C ALA A 286 -10.73 -10.05 10.77
N ASN A 287 -11.89 -10.61 10.43
CA ASN A 287 -12.48 -10.52 9.11
C ASN A 287 -12.80 -9.08 8.71
N ALA A 288 -13.47 -8.32 9.59
CA ALA A 288 -13.79 -6.90 9.33
C ALA A 288 -12.54 -6.05 9.09
N MET A 289 -11.46 -6.33 9.83
CA MET A 289 -10.18 -5.63 9.64
C MET A 289 -9.54 -5.99 8.30
N LYS A 290 -9.51 -7.27 7.93
CA LYS A 290 -9.00 -7.71 6.63
C LYS A 290 -9.80 -7.11 5.48
N ILE A 291 -11.13 -7.02 5.58
CA ILE A 291 -11.98 -6.34 4.60
C ILE A 291 -11.51 -4.90 4.40
N GLN A 292 -11.34 -4.14 5.48
CA GLN A 292 -10.90 -2.74 5.38
C GLN A 292 -9.49 -2.63 4.80
N ILE A 293 -8.59 -3.55 5.16
CA ILE A 293 -7.23 -3.60 4.59
C ILE A 293 -7.29 -3.90 3.10
N TRP A 294 -8.15 -4.82 2.62
CA TRP A 294 -8.34 -5.10 1.20
C TRP A 294 -8.98 -3.95 0.41
N ILE A 295 -9.90 -3.22 1.00
CA ILE A 295 -10.55 -2.08 0.34
C ILE A 295 -9.56 -0.93 0.12
N THR A 296 -8.54 -0.82 0.97
CA THR A 296 -7.52 0.23 0.85
C THR A 296 -6.71 0.15 -0.45
N PRO A 297 -6.13 -0.99 -0.86
CA PRO A 297 -5.47 -1.10 -2.17
C PRO A 297 -6.45 -0.96 -3.35
N ILE A 298 -7.73 -1.33 -3.20
CA ILE A 298 -8.74 -1.04 -4.23
C ILE A 298 -8.86 0.48 -4.42
N ALA A 299 -9.01 1.24 -3.34
CA ALA A 299 -9.08 2.71 -3.40
C ALA A 299 -7.78 3.32 -3.98
N ASN A 300 -6.62 2.80 -3.57
CA ASN A 300 -5.32 3.22 -4.09
C ASN A 300 -5.20 2.96 -5.60
N LEU A 301 -5.61 1.78 -6.07
CA LEU A 301 -5.59 1.42 -7.50
C LEU A 301 -6.49 2.37 -8.31
N LEU A 302 -7.73 2.60 -7.88
CA LEU A 302 -8.66 3.48 -8.57
C LEU A 302 -8.13 4.92 -8.67
N ILE A 303 -7.56 5.47 -7.60
CA ILE A 303 -6.96 6.81 -7.61
C ILE A 303 -5.71 6.84 -8.51
N THR A 304 -4.91 5.78 -8.51
CA THR A 304 -3.73 5.68 -9.39
C THR A 304 -4.14 5.66 -10.87
N LEU A 305 -5.19 4.91 -11.23
CA LEU A 305 -5.73 4.90 -12.60
C LEU A 305 -6.23 6.29 -13.02
N VAL A 306 -6.96 6.98 -12.15
CA VAL A 306 -7.38 8.37 -12.41
C VAL A 306 -6.16 9.27 -12.61
N LYS A 307 -5.14 9.15 -11.74
CA LYS A 307 -3.90 9.92 -11.84
C LYS A 307 -3.17 9.70 -13.17
N ASN A 308 -3.12 8.45 -13.65
CA ASN A 308 -2.44 8.13 -14.91
C ASN A 308 -3.18 8.67 -16.14
N LYS A 309 -4.52 8.81 -16.07
CA LYS A 309 -5.34 9.39 -17.14
C LYS A 309 -5.26 10.92 -17.22
N ILE A 310 -4.85 11.57 -16.15
CA ILE A 310 -4.75 13.04 -16.08
C ILE A 310 -3.35 13.47 -16.56
N LYS A 311 -3.28 14.41 -17.50
CA LYS A 311 -2.02 14.96 -18.01
C LYS A 311 -1.37 15.94 -17.04
N ARG A 312 -2.19 16.72 -16.31
CA ARG A 312 -1.71 17.67 -15.31
C ARG A 312 -1.03 16.97 -14.15
N PRO A 313 0.14 17.41 -13.68
CA PRO A 313 0.86 16.77 -12.59
C PRO A 313 0.17 17.03 -11.23
N TRP A 314 -0.55 16.05 -10.72
CA TRP A 314 -1.11 16.03 -9.38
C TRP A 314 -0.29 15.13 -8.46
N SER A 315 -0.09 15.59 -7.21
CA SER A 315 0.37 14.66 -6.18
C SER A 315 -0.74 13.66 -5.85
N PHE A 316 -0.40 12.43 -5.48
CA PHE A 316 -1.40 11.43 -5.11
C PHE A 316 -2.30 11.91 -3.96
N SER A 317 -1.70 12.52 -2.92
CA SER A 317 -2.46 13.02 -1.77
C SER A 317 -3.39 14.18 -2.12
N GLY A 318 -2.94 15.08 -3.01
CA GLY A 318 -3.79 16.17 -3.51
C GLY A 318 -4.99 15.63 -4.28
N LEU A 319 -4.74 14.66 -5.18
CA LEU A 319 -5.79 14.02 -5.95
C LEU A 319 -6.78 13.25 -5.05
N ALA A 320 -6.27 12.47 -4.08
CA ALA A 320 -7.11 11.75 -3.12
C ALA A 320 -7.99 12.69 -2.28
N THR A 321 -7.47 13.86 -1.91
CA THR A 321 -8.23 14.88 -1.17
C THR A 321 -9.32 15.49 -2.05
N MET A 322 -9.00 15.86 -3.29
CA MET A 322 -9.99 16.43 -4.20
C MET A 322 -11.07 15.42 -4.60
N ILE A 323 -10.69 14.17 -4.86
CA ILE A 323 -11.68 13.09 -5.11
C ILE A 323 -12.62 12.95 -3.92
N ARG A 324 -12.12 13.00 -2.69
CA ARG A 324 -12.95 12.95 -1.47
C ARG A 324 -13.99 14.07 -1.44
N ILE A 325 -13.59 15.30 -1.73
CA ILE A 325 -14.47 16.47 -1.74
C ILE A 325 -15.52 16.34 -2.85
N LEU A 326 -15.10 15.89 -4.03
CA LEU A 326 -15.93 15.84 -5.23
C LEU A 326 -16.72 14.53 -5.39
N LEU A 327 -16.44 13.50 -4.57
CA LEU A 327 -17.00 12.15 -4.74
C LEU A 327 -18.53 12.13 -4.79
N MET A 328 -19.19 13.03 -4.07
CA MET A 328 -20.64 13.16 -4.03
C MET A 328 -21.17 14.35 -4.84
N SER A 329 -20.33 14.98 -5.67
CA SER A 329 -20.76 16.05 -6.57
C SER A 329 -20.99 15.52 -7.99
N TYR A 330 -21.86 16.18 -8.75
CA TYR A 330 -22.11 15.86 -10.17
C TYR A 330 -21.10 16.54 -11.10
N VAL A 331 -19.82 16.53 -10.72
CA VAL A 331 -18.73 17.11 -11.51
C VAL A 331 -17.99 16.01 -12.23
N SER A 332 -17.68 16.23 -13.51
CA SER A 332 -16.78 15.33 -14.24
C SER A 332 -15.37 15.42 -13.65
N ILE A 333 -14.97 14.40 -12.92
CA ILE A 333 -13.70 14.36 -12.19
C ILE A 333 -12.51 14.55 -13.15
N LEU A 334 -12.50 13.87 -14.29
CA LEU A 334 -11.39 13.99 -15.25
C LEU A 334 -11.28 15.39 -15.85
N SER A 335 -12.41 15.98 -16.28
CA SER A 335 -12.44 17.35 -16.81
C SER A 335 -11.98 18.37 -15.75
N PHE A 336 -12.46 18.23 -14.53
CA PHE A 336 -12.08 19.11 -13.42
C PHE A 336 -10.57 19.04 -13.13
N PHE A 337 -9.96 17.87 -13.14
CA PHE A 337 -8.54 17.72 -12.85
C PHE A 337 -7.62 18.23 -13.96
N GLU A 338 -8.08 18.20 -15.21
CA GLU A 338 -7.33 18.79 -16.33
C GLU A 338 -7.38 20.33 -16.29
N GLN A 339 -8.54 20.92 -15.99
CA GLN A 339 -8.76 22.37 -16.04
C GLN A 339 -9.53 22.91 -14.81
N PRO A 340 -8.97 22.80 -13.58
CA PRO A 340 -9.69 23.14 -12.36
C PRO A 340 -10.14 24.61 -12.30
N HIS A 341 -9.37 25.54 -12.86
CA HIS A 341 -9.73 26.97 -12.83
C HIS A 341 -10.89 27.29 -13.76
N ARG A 342 -10.99 26.63 -14.90
CA ARG A 342 -12.10 26.83 -15.83
C ARG A 342 -13.43 26.34 -15.24
N ASP A 343 -13.42 25.16 -14.66
CA ASP A 343 -14.60 24.58 -14.04
C ASP A 343 -14.97 25.34 -12.75
N TRP A 344 -13.98 25.83 -12.02
CA TRP A 344 -14.21 26.69 -10.85
C TRP A 344 -14.98 27.95 -11.21
N ASN A 345 -14.50 28.71 -12.20
CA ASN A 345 -15.16 29.95 -12.64
C ASN A 345 -16.58 29.72 -13.14
N ARG A 346 -16.82 28.61 -13.87
CA ARG A 346 -18.14 28.21 -14.31
C ARG A 346 -19.07 27.86 -13.14
N LEU A 347 -18.56 27.14 -12.16
CA LEU A 347 -19.34 26.75 -10.97
C LEU A 347 -19.69 27.96 -10.10
N ILE A 348 -18.76 28.89 -9.88
CA ILE A 348 -19.04 30.12 -9.14
C ILE A 348 -20.15 30.94 -9.80
N THR A 349 -20.11 31.08 -11.12
CA THR A 349 -21.14 31.86 -11.85
C THR A 349 -22.51 31.18 -11.84
N GLN A 350 -22.58 29.86 -11.60
CA GLN A 350 -23.82 29.09 -11.50
C GLN A 350 -24.39 29.02 -10.07
N VAL A 351 -23.59 29.29 -9.07
CA VAL A 351 -24.05 29.34 -7.68
C VAL A 351 -24.84 30.64 -7.50
N LYS A 352 -26.17 30.54 -7.43
CA LYS A 352 -26.98 31.64 -6.91
C LYS A 352 -26.53 31.91 -5.48
N ALA A 353 -26.36 33.16 -5.10
CA ALA A 353 -26.09 33.53 -3.72
C ALA A 353 -27.11 32.81 -2.82
N PRO A 354 -26.66 32.15 -1.74
CA PRO A 354 -27.62 31.58 -0.79
C PRO A 354 -28.55 32.69 -0.33
N PRO A 355 -29.84 32.39 -0.10
CA PRO A 355 -30.73 33.35 0.55
C PRO A 355 -30.04 33.89 1.79
N GLU A 356 -30.15 35.19 2.05
CA GLU A 356 -29.48 35.86 3.18
C GLU A 356 -29.72 35.14 4.52
N GLU A 357 -30.86 34.48 4.66
CA GLU A 357 -31.27 33.71 5.84
C GLU A 357 -30.53 32.40 6.09
N LEU A 358 -29.69 31.92 5.15
CA LEU A 358 -28.98 30.63 5.23
C LEU A 358 -27.44 30.75 5.28
N SER A 359 -26.91 31.93 5.50
CA SER A 359 -25.47 32.13 5.65
C SER A 359 -25.00 31.60 7.00
N LEU A 360 -24.20 30.54 7.03
CA LEU A 360 -23.50 30.00 8.20
C LEU A 360 -22.58 31.05 8.88
N PHE A 361 -22.35 32.19 8.23
CA PHE A 361 -21.46 33.26 8.67
C PHE A 361 -22.22 34.51 9.12
N TYR A 362 -23.58 34.50 9.16
CA TYR A 362 -24.33 35.59 9.73
C TYR A 362 -24.37 35.46 11.25
N TRP A 363 -23.81 36.44 11.89
CA TRP A 363 -23.65 36.60 13.32
C TRP A 363 -24.96 36.50 14.07
N GLY A 364 -25.03 35.64 15.00
CA GLY A 364 -26.09 35.48 15.94
C GLY A 364 -26.46 34.03 16.09
N LEU A 365 -26.18 33.48 17.22
CA LEU A 365 -26.44 32.11 17.69
C LEU A 365 -27.94 31.72 17.67
N GLU A 366 -28.70 32.12 16.67
CA GLU A 366 -30.05 31.63 16.45
C GLU A 366 -30.07 30.75 15.21
N PHE A 367 -29.80 29.46 15.43
CA PHE A 367 -30.14 28.42 14.50
C PHE A 367 -31.65 28.19 14.50
N GLU A 368 -32.43 29.03 13.84
CA GLU A 368 -33.77 28.61 13.41
C GLU A 368 -33.61 27.66 12.20
N ILE A 369 -33.36 26.41 12.51
CA ILE A 369 -33.60 25.33 11.56
C ILE A 369 -35.11 25.22 11.41
N ARG A 370 -35.69 25.85 10.41
CA ARG A 370 -37.04 25.48 9.92
C ARG A 370 -36.91 24.07 9.34
N THR A 371 -36.93 23.10 10.22
CA THR A 371 -36.95 21.69 9.90
C THR A 371 -38.37 21.30 9.53
N ASN A 372 -38.49 20.60 8.41
CA ASN A 372 -39.67 19.79 8.16
C ASN A 372 -39.81 18.81 9.32
N HIS A 373 -40.71 19.10 10.27
CA HIS A 373 -40.87 18.46 11.59
C HIS A 373 -40.98 16.92 11.50
N ALA A 374 -41.42 16.39 10.35
CA ALA A 374 -41.55 14.96 10.09
C ALA A 374 -40.18 14.23 9.89
N TYR A 375 -39.13 14.95 9.53
CA TYR A 375 -37.81 14.34 9.24
C TYR A 375 -36.94 14.24 10.50
N PHE A 376 -37.02 15.22 11.39
CA PHE A 376 -36.24 15.27 12.62
C PHE A 376 -36.83 14.41 13.75
N SER A 377 -38.16 14.30 13.85
CA SER A 377 -38.79 13.40 14.84
C SER A 377 -38.45 11.91 14.63
N ARG A 378 -37.99 11.54 13.43
CA ARG A 378 -37.50 10.18 13.12
C ARG A 378 -36.01 10.00 13.51
N ILE A 379 -35.22 11.07 13.43
CA ILE A 379 -33.79 11.09 13.83
C ILE A 379 -33.69 11.09 15.37
N GLU A 380 -34.49 11.86 16.09
CA GLU A 380 -34.45 11.90 17.55
C GLU A 380 -34.83 10.56 18.18
N ARG A 381 -35.81 9.84 17.65
CA ARG A 381 -36.18 8.51 18.18
C ARG A 381 -35.08 7.45 18.00
N GLU A 382 -34.22 7.60 17.03
CA GLU A 382 -33.08 6.65 16.84
C GLU A 382 -31.81 7.07 17.62
N TYR A 383 -31.68 8.33 18.04
CA TYR A 383 -30.52 8.81 18.80
C TYR A 383 -30.63 8.66 20.32
N TYR A 384 -31.84 8.65 20.87
CA TYR A 384 -32.08 8.56 22.32
C TYR A 384 -32.56 7.19 22.82
N SER A 385 -32.68 6.19 21.92
CA SER A 385 -32.94 4.81 22.33
C SER A 385 -31.65 3.98 22.32
N ILE A 386 -30.73 4.32 23.24
CA ILE A 386 -29.64 3.48 23.72
C ILE A 386 -29.56 3.63 25.23
#